data_709f828c22cc4f7e5055a92895dc7864
#
_entry.id   709f828c22cc4f7e5055a92895dc7864
#
_cell.length_a   1.000
_cell.length_b   1.000
_cell.length_c   1.000
_cell.angle_alpha   90.00
_cell.angle_beta   90.00
_cell.angle_gamma   90.00
#
_symmetry.space_group_name_H-M   'P 1'
#
loop_
_entity.id
_entity.type
_entity.pdbx_description
1 polymer ?
#
loop_
_entity_poly.entity_id
_entity_poly.type
_entity_poly.pdbx_seq_one_letter_code
_entity_poly.pdbx_strand_id
1 'polypeptide(L)'
;LNAGADAVYVGMKSFSARKNAENFSDDELAAACMECHRRGVKLYVALNTLMYDDEIPAVEKCIKTAAECGADGLIIQDIGTAELSRRIAPQLERHASTQMTLNSVSGVKAAEEMGYSRVVIGRELSFEQIKRISENTSAELEIFVHGALCVCVSGQCYMSSIFGGRSGNRGLCA
;
A
#
# COMPACT_ATOMS: atom_id res chain seq x y z
N LEU A 1 -10.37 -13.71 7.13
CA LEU A 1 -10.76 -14.76 6.16
C LEU A 1 -12.16 -15.29 6.45
N ASN A 2 -12.49 -15.65 7.67
CA ASN A 2 -13.81 -16.24 8.02
C ASN A 2 -15.00 -15.27 7.84
N ALA A 3 -14.76 -13.99 7.70
CA ALA A 3 -15.78 -12.96 7.46
C ALA A 3 -16.10 -12.73 5.97
N GLY A 4 -15.55 -13.54 5.05
CA GLY A 4 -15.82 -13.46 3.62
C GLY A 4 -15.05 -12.34 2.90
N ALA A 5 -13.81 -12.05 3.32
CA ALA A 5 -12.95 -11.12 2.60
C ALA A 5 -12.49 -11.73 1.28
N ASP A 6 -12.51 -10.92 0.20
CA ASP A 6 -11.96 -11.28 -1.11
C ASP A 6 -10.45 -11.02 -1.18
N ALA A 7 -9.96 -10.11 -0.36
CA ALA A 7 -8.54 -9.81 -0.22
C ALA A 7 -8.20 -9.37 1.21
N VAL A 8 -6.95 -9.57 1.60
CA VAL A 8 -6.38 -9.03 2.84
C VAL A 8 -5.05 -8.34 2.54
N TYR A 9 -4.66 -7.39 3.37
CA TYR A 9 -3.32 -6.82 3.28
C TYR A 9 -2.59 -6.95 4.62
N VAL A 10 -1.28 -7.14 4.52
CA VAL A 10 -0.39 -7.31 5.67
C VAL A 10 0.85 -6.43 5.53
N GLY A 11 1.49 -6.10 6.65
CA GLY A 11 2.80 -5.47 6.67
C GLY A 11 3.89 -6.49 6.95
N MET A 12 5.04 -6.33 6.32
CA MET A 12 6.28 -6.98 6.74
C MET A 12 6.92 -6.18 7.89
N LYS A 13 7.88 -6.78 8.60
CA LYS A 13 8.60 -6.14 9.72
C LYS A 13 9.31 -4.85 9.33
N SER A 14 9.56 -4.63 8.04
CA SER A 14 10.18 -3.43 7.49
C SER A 14 9.26 -2.73 6.50
N PHE A 15 9.39 -1.38 6.39
CA PHE A 15 8.75 -0.56 5.35
C PHE A 15 7.22 -0.53 5.34
N SER A 16 6.58 -0.87 6.47
CA SER A 16 5.14 -0.68 6.65
C SER A 16 4.86 0.61 7.43
N ALA A 17 3.88 1.39 6.99
CA ALA A 17 3.39 2.57 7.71
C ALA A 17 2.74 2.23 9.07
N ARG A 18 2.55 0.96 9.38
CA ARG A 18 2.07 0.46 10.68
C ARG A 18 3.17 -0.29 11.42
N LYS A 19 4.28 0.37 11.70
CA LYS A 19 5.45 -0.22 12.34
C LYS A 19 5.14 -0.90 13.70
N ASN A 20 4.17 -0.37 14.44
CA ASN A 20 3.77 -0.87 15.76
C ASN A 20 2.75 -2.03 15.70
N ALA A 21 2.30 -2.45 14.51
CA ALA A 21 1.46 -3.63 14.36
C ALA A 21 2.32 -4.90 14.43
N GLU A 22 1.68 -6.04 14.72
CA GLU A 22 2.31 -7.35 14.54
C GLU A 22 2.50 -7.59 13.04
N ASN A 23 3.71 -7.27 12.56
CA ASN A 23 4.08 -7.42 11.17
C ASN A 23 4.67 -8.82 10.94
N PHE A 24 4.47 -9.36 9.75
CA PHE A 24 4.82 -10.72 9.37
C PHE A 24 6.33 -10.88 9.12
N SER A 25 6.88 -11.99 9.59
CA SER A 25 8.16 -12.54 9.12
C SER A 25 7.99 -13.21 7.76
N ASP A 26 9.11 -13.56 7.11
CA ASP A 26 9.08 -14.20 5.79
C ASP A 26 8.30 -15.54 5.83
N ASP A 27 8.53 -16.37 6.86
CA ASP A 27 7.83 -17.66 7.02
C ASP A 27 6.33 -17.48 7.31
N GLU A 28 5.98 -16.49 8.15
CA GLU A 28 4.58 -16.15 8.44
C GLU A 28 3.86 -15.61 7.21
N LEU A 29 4.55 -14.83 6.36
CA LEU A 29 4.02 -14.32 5.11
C LEU A 29 3.72 -15.48 4.14
N ALA A 30 4.66 -16.42 3.98
CA ALA A 30 4.46 -17.59 3.12
C ALA A 30 3.26 -18.44 3.58
N ALA A 31 3.16 -18.69 4.89
CA ALA A 31 2.03 -19.42 5.46
C ALA A 31 0.70 -18.67 5.25
N ALA A 32 0.70 -17.33 5.42
CA ALA A 32 -0.48 -16.51 5.20
C ALA A 32 -0.93 -16.50 3.73
N CYS A 33 0.00 -16.41 2.77
CA CYS A 33 -0.31 -16.52 1.34
C CYS A 33 -0.98 -17.86 1.01
N MET A 34 -0.39 -18.98 1.47
CA MET A 34 -0.97 -20.31 1.24
C MET A 34 -2.38 -20.43 1.82
N GLU A 35 -2.60 -19.95 3.04
CA GLU A 35 -3.92 -20.04 3.69
C GLU A 35 -4.95 -19.13 3.00
N CYS A 36 -4.56 -17.93 2.53
CA CYS A 36 -5.41 -17.06 1.74
C CYS A 36 -5.80 -17.72 0.42
N HIS A 37 -4.84 -18.20 -0.34
CA HIS A 37 -5.08 -18.82 -1.65
C HIS A 37 -5.92 -20.10 -1.55
N ARG A 38 -5.72 -20.89 -0.52
CA ARG A 38 -6.56 -22.08 -0.25
C ARG A 38 -8.04 -21.73 -0.09
N ARG A 39 -8.33 -20.50 0.28
CA ARG A 39 -9.71 -19.96 0.45
C ARG A 39 -10.16 -19.06 -0.70
N GLY A 40 -9.36 -18.91 -1.76
CA GLY A 40 -9.65 -18.02 -2.88
C GLY A 40 -9.53 -16.54 -2.54
N VAL A 41 -8.76 -16.18 -1.49
CA VAL A 41 -8.56 -14.82 -1.01
C VAL A 41 -7.19 -14.32 -1.48
N LYS A 42 -7.10 -13.09 -2.02
CA LYS A 42 -5.85 -12.44 -2.39
C LYS A 42 -5.11 -11.92 -1.16
N LEU A 43 -3.78 -11.87 -1.22
CA LEU A 43 -2.94 -11.25 -0.19
C LEU A 43 -2.03 -10.17 -0.77
N TYR A 44 -2.13 -8.95 -0.24
CA TYR A 44 -1.30 -7.82 -0.63
C TYR A 44 -0.32 -7.43 0.47
N VAL A 45 0.90 -7.06 0.08
CA VAL A 45 1.95 -6.65 1.02
C VAL A 45 2.10 -5.13 1.01
N ALA A 46 2.00 -4.50 2.17
CA ALA A 46 2.17 -3.06 2.32
C ALA A 46 3.66 -2.69 2.44
N LEU A 47 4.20 -2.06 1.37
CA LEU A 47 5.49 -1.37 1.31
C LEU A 47 5.21 0.13 1.11
N ASN A 48 4.50 0.74 2.05
CA ASN A 48 3.87 2.04 1.88
C ASN A 48 4.52 3.15 2.72
N THR A 49 5.84 3.13 2.81
CA THR A 49 6.67 4.20 3.36
C THR A 49 7.55 4.81 2.28
N LEU A 50 8.03 6.04 2.49
CA LEU A 50 9.08 6.62 1.66
C LEU A 50 10.40 5.93 1.95
N MET A 51 11.25 5.77 0.93
CA MET A 51 12.53 5.06 1.02
C MET A 51 13.70 6.02 0.85
N TYR A 52 14.80 5.71 1.55
CA TYR A 52 16.08 6.37 1.38
C TYR A 52 17.03 5.48 0.57
N ASP A 53 18.06 6.07 -0.05
CA ASP A 53 18.98 5.34 -0.93
C ASP A 53 19.70 4.18 -0.24
N ASP A 54 20.04 4.32 1.03
CA ASP A 54 20.68 3.29 1.84
C ASP A 54 19.74 2.13 2.20
N GLU A 55 18.43 2.32 2.06
CA GLU A 55 17.40 1.30 2.30
C GLU A 55 17.08 0.45 1.05
N ILE A 56 17.47 0.89 -0.14
CA ILE A 56 17.13 0.22 -1.41
C ILE A 56 17.47 -1.26 -1.44
N PRO A 57 18.64 -1.74 -0.97
CA PRO A 57 18.93 -3.18 -0.95
C PRO A 57 17.96 -3.98 -0.08
N ALA A 58 17.48 -3.41 1.02
CA ALA A 58 16.50 -4.05 1.90
C ALA A 58 15.09 -4.04 1.28
N VAL A 59 14.73 -2.97 0.56
CA VAL A 59 13.46 -2.89 -0.20
C VAL A 59 13.44 -3.94 -1.31
N GLU A 60 14.52 -4.07 -2.07
CA GLU A 60 14.64 -5.11 -3.11
C GLU A 60 14.45 -6.52 -2.52
N LYS A 61 15.06 -6.78 -1.36
CA LYS A 61 14.86 -8.06 -0.65
C LYS A 61 13.38 -8.26 -0.31
N CYS A 62 12.71 -7.25 0.26
CA CYS A 62 11.29 -7.34 0.61
C CYS A 62 10.40 -7.63 -0.62
N ILE A 63 10.68 -6.98 -1.76
CA ILE A 63 9.94 -7.23 -3.01
C ILE A 63 10.13 -8.69 -3.48
N LYS A 64 11.37 -9.20 -3.46
CA LYS A 64 11.68 -10.59 -3.82
C LYS A 64 10.98 -11.57 -2.89
N THR A 65 11.09 -11.36 -1.58
CA THR A 65 10.42 -12.20 -0.57
C THR A 65 8.90 -12.20 -0.79
N ALA A 66 8.26 -11.06 -1.01
CA ALA A 66 6.83 -11.01 -1.26
C ALA A 66 6.44 -11.83 -2.51
N ALA A 67 7.22 -11.74 -3.58
CA ALA A 67 7.00 -12.52 -4.79
C ALA A 67 7.22 -14.02 -4.57
N GLU A 68 8.28 -14.40 -3.87
CA GLU A 68 8.62 -15.80 -3.56
C GLU A 68 7.59 -16.46 -2.62
N CYS A 69 7.04 -15.70 -1.66
CA CYS A 69 5.97 -16.13 -0.79
C CYS A 69 4.61 -16.26 -1.50
N GLY A 70 4.49 -15.75 -2.73
CA GLY A 70 3.27 -15.82 -3.53
C GLY A 70 2.27 -14.71 -3.23
N ALA A 71 2.70 -13.54 -2.76
CA ALA A 71 1.80 -12.39 -2.64
C ALA A 71 1.20 -12.01 -4.02
N ASP A 72 -0.03 -11.51 -4.03
CA ASP A 72 -0.71 -11.10 -5.26
C ASP A 72 -0.31 -9.69 -5.71
N GLY A 73 0.11 -8.83 -4.79
CA GLY A 73 0.54 -7.48 -5.13
C GLY A 73 1.12 -6.71 -3.94
N LEU A 74 1.56 -5.49 -4.24
CA LEU A 74 2.20 -4.58 -3.31
C LEU A 74 1.40 -3.28 -3.22
N ILE A 75 1.20 -2.77 -2.00
CA ILE A 75 0.65 -1.44 -1.76
C ILE A 75 1.81 -0.48 -1.51
N ILE A 76 2.04 0.45 -2.43
CA ILE A 76 3.27 1.24 -2.53
C ILE A 76 2.97 2.73 -2.42
N GLN A 77 3.80 3.48 -1.68
CA GLN A 77 3.79 4.94 -1.64
C GLN A 77 4.92 5.54 -2.49
N ASP A 78 6.10 4.95 -2.41
CA ASP A 78 7.33 5.49 -3.00
C ASP A 78 7.44 5.14 -4.48
N ILE A 79 7.65 6.15 -5.34
CA ILE A 79 7.72 5.98 -6.80
C ILE A 79 8.93 5.13 -7.20
N GLY A 80 10.08 5.30 -6.52
CA GLY A 80 11.28 4.49 -6.75
C GLY A 80 11.04 3.02 -6.43
N THR A 81 10.33 2.74 -5.34
CA THR A 81 9.90 1.38 -4.97
C THR A 81 8.97 0.77 -6.01
N ALA A 82 8.06 1.56 -6.59
CA ALA A 82 7.18 1.09 -7.66
C ALA A 82 7.98 0.67 -8.90
N GLU A 83 8.96 1.48 -9.31
CA GLU A 83 9.83 1.15 -10.44
C GLU A 83 10.73 -0.06 -10.14
N LEU A 84 11.25 -0.18 -8.92
CA LEU A 84 11.99 -1.37 -8.49
C LEU A 84 11.11 -2.63 -8.56
N SER A 85 9.88 -2.56 -8.06
CA SER A 85 8.95 -3.69 -8.09
C SER A 85 8.63 -4.11 -9.53
N ARG A 86 8.44 -3.15 -10.43
CA ARG A 86 8.21 -3.41 -11.86
C ARG A 86 9.35 -4.19 -12.52
N ARG A 87 10.60 -3.91 -12.10
CA ARG A 87 11.80 -4.58 -12.63
C ARG A 87 12.07 -5.94 -12.00
N ILE A 88 11.86 -6.06 -10.69
CA ILE A 88 12.23 -7.24 -9.89
C ILE A 88 11.13 -8.30 -9.93
N ALA A 89 9.88 -7.88 -9.80
CA ALA A 89 8.71 -8.76 -9.70
C ALA A 89 7.54 -8.21 -10.53
N PRO A 90 7.65 -8.20 -11.87
CA PRO A 90 6.63 -7.62 -12.76
C PRO A 90 5.27 -8.28 -12.65
N GLN A 91 5.21 -9.52 -12.15
CA GLN A 91 3.97 -10.27 -11.94
C GLN A 91 3.14 -9.78 -10.74
N LEU A 92 3.75 -9.06 -9.78
CA LEU A 92 3.00 -8.50 -8.66
C LEU A 92 2.19 -7.29 -9.10
N GLU A 93 0.90 -7.28 -8.74
CA GLU A 93 0.07 -6.08 -8.90
C GLU A 93 0.67 -4.92 -8.08
N ARG A 94 0.59 -3.70 -8.60
CA ARG A 94 1.01 -2.49 -7.89
C ARG A 94 -0.21 -1.65 -7.56
N HIS A 95 -0.45 -1.45 -6.28
CA HIS A 95 -1.54 -0.63 -5.77
C HIS A 95 -0.97 0.65 -5.19
N ALA A 96 -1.46 1.79 -5.65
CA ALA A 96 -1.07 3.08 -5.10
C ALA A 96 -1.67 3.25 -3.70
N SER A 97 -0.80 3.41 -2.70
CA SER A 97 -1.23 3.63 -1.32
C SER A 97 -2.01 4.94 -1.19
N THR A 98 -2.95 5.00 -0.25
CA THR A 98 -3.61 6.26 0.14
C THR A 98 -2.59 7.35 0.55
N GLN A 99 -1.39 6.97 0.96
CA GLN A 99 -0.31 7.89 1.31
C GLN A 99 0.28 8.63 0.09
N MET A 100 -0.02 8.21 -1.14
CA MET A 100 0.34 8.95 -2.36
C MET A 100 -0.55 10.19 -2.58
N THR A 101 -1.64 10.34 -1.84
CA THR A 101 -2.56 11.49 -1.91
C THR A 101 -3.14 11.70 -3.33
N LEU A 102 -3.58 10.62 -3.96
CA LEU A 102 -4.14 10.65 -5.31
C LEU A 102 -5.64 10.97 -5.25
N ASN A 103 -5.98 12.27 -5.27
CA ASN A 103 -7.32 12.77 -5.01
C ASN A 103 -7.97 13.42 -6.26
N SER A 104 -7.45 13.16 -7.45
CA SER A 104 -7.96 13.74 -8.70
C SER A 104 -7.89 12.77 -9.87
N VAL A 105 -8.71 13.00 -10.90
CA VAL A 105 -8.66 12.25 -12.16
C VAL A 105 -7.25 12.25 -12.75
N SER A 106 -6.60 13.42 -12.81
CA SER A 106 -5.24 13.52 -13.35
C SER A 106 -4.20 12.76 -12.52
N GLY A 107 -4.33 12.78 -11.18
CA GLY A 107 -3.44 12.04 -10.30
C GLY A 107 -3.58 10.52 -10.47
N VAL A 108 -4.82 10.03 -10.58
CA VAL A 108 -5.07 8.60 -10.82
C VAL A 108 -4.58 8.17 -12.20
N LYS A 109 -4.80 8.98 -13.25
CA LYS A 109 -4.26 8.71 -14.60
C LYS A 109 -2.73 8.63 -14.61
N ALA A 110 -2.06 9.54 -13.90
CA ALA A 110 -0.60 9.47 -13.78
C ALA A 110 -0.14 8.18 -13.09
N ALA A 111 -0.87 7.71 -12.07
CA ALA A 111 -0.58 6.43 -11.45
C ALA A 111 -0.81 5.24 -12.42
N GLU A 112 -1.87 5.28 -13.23
CA GLU A 112 -2.11 4.28 -14.29
C GLU A 112 -0.93 4.21 -15.28
N GLU A 113 -0.45 5.37 -15.74
CA GLU A 113 0.72 5.48 -16.65
C GLU A 113 2.00 4.92 -16.01
N MET A 114 2.12 5.01 -14.68
CA MET A 114 3.21 4.40 -13.91
C MET A 114 3.01 2.90 -13.66
N GLY A 115 1.89 2.32 -14.11
CA GLY A 115 1.59 0.90 -14.03
C GLY A 115 0.96 0.45 -12.71
N TYR A 116 0.30 1.36 -11.98
CA TYR A 116 -0.56 0.97 -10.88
C TYR A 116 -1.91 0.47 -11.42
N SER A 117 -2.33 -0.72 -10.99
CA SER A 117 -3.61 -1.33 -11.37
C SER A 117 -4.76 -0.91 -10.46
N ARG A 118 -4.44 -0.49 -9.23
CA ARG A 118 -5.40 -0.05 -8.22
C ARG A 118 -4.89 1.20 -7.50
N VAL A 119 -5.82 2.07 -7.11
CA VAL A 119 -5.52 3.27 -6.33
C VAL A 119 -6.39 3.31 -5.08
N VAL A 120 -5.74 3.31 -3.91
CA VAL A 120 -6.40 3.56 -2.64
C VAL A 120 -6.50 5.07 -2.47
N ILE A 121 -7.65 5.64 -2.77
CA ILE A 121 -7.88 7.08 -2.76
C ILE A 121 -7.98 7.66 -1.35
N GLY A 122 -7.84 8.99 -1.25
CA GLY A 122 -7.93 9.70 0.02
C GLY A 122 -9.31 9.59 0.66
N ARG A 123 -9.33 9.56 1.98
CA ARG A 123 -10.57 9.46 2.80
C ARG A 123 -11.37 10.77 2.84
N GLU A 124 -10.76 11.86 2.44
CA GLU A 124 -11.32 13.21 2.41
C GLU A 124 -12.19 13.50 1.17
N LEU A 125 -12.26 12.57 0.21
CA LEU A 125 -13.04 12.75 -1.01
C LEU A 125 -14.54 12.54 -0.79
N SER A 126 -15.36 13.39 -1.40
CA SER A 126 -16.80 13.19 -1.47
C SER A 126 -17.18 12.09 -2.48
N PHE A 127 -18.40 11.56 -2.36
CA PHE A 127 -18.91 10.56 -3.30
C PHE A 127 -18.95 11.07 -4.74
N GLU A 128 -19.26 12.34 -4.97
CA GLU A 128 -19.26 12.97 -6.30
C GLU A 128 -17.83 13.01 -6.89
N GLN A 129 -16.82 13.30 -6.06
CA GLN A 129 -15.42 13.27 -6.48
C GLN A 129 -14.97 11.86 -6.81
N ILE A 130 -15.31 10.87 -5.98
CA ILE A 130 -15.00 9.45 -6.21
C ILE A 130 -15.66 8.98 -7.50
N LYS A 131 -16.95 9.27 -7.71
CA LYS A 131 -17.67 8.95 -8.93
C LYS A 131 -17.00 9.54 -10.16
N ARG A 132 -16.63 10.84 -10.10
CA ARG A 132 -15.93 11.52 -11.20
C ARG A 132 -14.59 10.85 -11.54
N ILE A 133 -13.83 10.40 -10.54
CA ILE A 133 -12.58 9.67 -10.77
C ILE A 133 -12.89 8.34 -11.44
N SER A 134 -13.81 7.56 -10.88
CA SER A 134 -14.20 6.25 -11.41
C SER A 134 -14.70 6.29 -12.86
N GLU A 135 -15.45 7.31 -13.23
CA GLU A 135 -15.97 7.47 -14.60
C GLU A 135 -14.91 7.90 -15.63
N ASN A 136 -13.74 8.37 -15.18
CA ASN A 136 -12.71 8.94 -16.05
C ASN A 136 -11.35 8.24 -15.97
N THR A 137 -11.26 7.11 -15.27
CA THR A 137 -10.03 6.33 -15.09
C THR A 137 -10.34 4.85 -15.25
N SER A 138 -9.34 4.03 -15.53
CA SER A 138 -9.47 2.57 -15.70
C SER A 138 -8.92 1.78 -14.51
N ALA A 139 -8.15 2.40 -13.63
CA ALA A 139 -7.64 1.78 -12.41
C ALA A 139 -8.79 1.40 -11.47
N GLU A 140 -8.66 0.28 -10.80
CA GLU A 140 -9.56 -0.06 -9.70
C GLU A 140 -9.42 0.98 -8.56
N LEU A 141 -10.55 1.47 -8.05
CA LEU A 141 -10.55 2.37 -6.90
C LEU A 141 -10.85 1.60 -5.61
N GLU A 142 -10.03 1.83 -4.60
CA GLU A 142 -10.24 1.30 -3.26
C GLU A 142 -10.53 2.44 -2.28
N ILE A 143 -11.54 2.29 -1.43
CA ILE A 143 -11.95 3.29 -0.45
C ILE A 143 -12.07 2.67 0.95
N PHE A 144 -11.71 3.44 1.97
CA PHE A 144 -11.95 3.04 3.35
C PHE A 144 -13.41 3.31 3.74
N VAL A 145 -14.14 2.26 4.09
CA VAL A 145 -15.55 2.35 4.52
C VAL A 145 -15.75 2.06 5.99
N HIS A 146 -14.73 1.52 6.69
CA HIS A 146 -14.78 1.23 8.13
C HIS A 146 -13.39 1.34 8.76
N GLY A 147 -13.32 1.72 10.04
CA GLY A 147 -12.10 1.80 10.84
C GLY A 147 -11.92 3.15 11.52
N ALA A 148 -10.81 3.31 12.24
CA ALA A 148 -10.45 4.57 12.87
C ALA A 148 -10.10 5.62 11.81
N LEU A 149 -10.86 6.71 11.79
CA LEU A 149 -10.63 7.82 10.86
C LEU A 149 -9.54 8.75 11.39
N CYS A 150 -8.44 8.88 10.65
CA CYS A 150 -7.41 9.87 10.94
C CYS A 150 -7.91 11.28 10.55
N VAL A 151 -7.63 12.29 11.39
CA VAL A 151 -8.04 13.69 11.16
C VAL A 151 -7.23 14.40 10.09
N CYS A 152 -6.04 13.87 9.75
CA CYS A 152 -5.14 14.47 8.78
C CYS A 152 -5.49 14.08 7.35
N VAL A 153 -5.12 14.94 6.39
CA VAL A 153 -5.14 14.62 4.97
C VAL A 153 -4.28 13.39 4.72
N SER A 154 -4.80 12.45 3.95
CA SER A 154 -4.13 11.18 3.65
C SER A 154 -2.72 11.40 3.11
N GLY A 155 -1.72 10.77 3.74
CA GLY A 155 -0.30 10.87 3.33
C GLY A 155 0.43 12.17 3.72
N GLN A 156 -0.24 13.20 4.22
CA GLN A 156 0.31 14.54 4.43
C GLN A 156 0.44 14.94 5.92
N CYS A 157 0.53 13.95 6.83
CA CYS A 157 0.65 14.23 8.25
C CYS A 157 2.10 14.46 8.66
N TYR A 158 2.39 15.67 9.16
CA TYR A 158 3.71 16.03 9.71
C TYR A 158 3.68 16.25 11.24
N MET A 159 2.56 15.99 11.91
CA MET A 159 2.39 16.25 13.32
C MET A 159 3.44 15.54 14.18
N SER A 160 3.66 14.25 13.95
CA SER A 160 4.65 13.46 14.70
C SER A 160 6.08 13.96 14.51
N SER A 161 6.40 14.55 13.35
CA SER A 161 7.70 15.14 13.06
C SER A 161 7.91 16.44 13.83
N ILE A 162 6.87 17.28 13.92
CA ILE A 162 6.92 18.57 14.61
C ILE A 162 7.00 18.37 16.13
N PHE A 163 6.19 17.51 16.72
CA PHE A 163 6.10 17.33 18.16
C PHE A 163 7.05 16.28 18.75
N GLY A 164 7.67 15.43 17.95
CA GLY A 164 8.49 14.34 18.49
C GLY A 164 9.63 13.88 17.62
N GLY A 165 9.94 14.58 16.52
CA GLY A 165 11.00 14.19 15.59
C GLY A 165 10.81 12.82 14.94
N ARG A 166 9.56 12.30 14.95
CA ARG A 166 9.20 10.97 14.43
C ARG A 166 8.43 11.11 13.12
N SER A 167 8.60 10.17 12.20
CA SER A 167 7.86 10.18 10.93
C SER A 167 6.58 9.33 11.02
N GLY A 168 5.42 9.97 10.97
CA GLY A 168 4.13 9.29 10.84
C GLY A 168 4.04 8.45 9.57
N ASN A 169 4.61 8.94 8.47
CA ASN A 169 4.64 8.21 7.18
C ASN A 169 5.51 6.94 7.23
N ARG A 170 6.35 6.80 8.26
CA ARG A 170 7.18 5.61 8.48
C ARG A 170 6.68 4.76 9.66
N GLY A 171 5.40 4.87 9.98
CA GLY A 171 4.73 4.07 11.00
C GLY A 171 4.99 4.51 12.45
N LEU A 172 5.57 5.69 12.66
CA LEU A 172 5.84 6.25 13.98
C LEU A 172 4.87 7.39 14.31
N CYS A 173 3.59 7.16 14.00
CA CYS A 173 2.51 8.08 14.34
C CYS A 173 2.42 8.32 15.86
N ALA A 174 2.11 9.57 16.27
CA ALA A 174 1.97 9.96 17.68
C ALA A 174 0.71 9.38 18.30
#